data_8b24f30b9470d9ac0270789aeb666b83
#
_entry.id   8b24f30b9470d9ac0270789aeb666b83
#
_cell.length_a   1.000
_cell.length_b   1.000
_cell.length_c   1.000
_cell.angle_alpha   90.00
_cell.angle_beta   90.00
_cell.angle_gamma   90.00
#
_symmetry.space_group_name_H-M   'P 1'
#
loop_
_entity.id
_entity.type
_entity.pdbx_description
1 polymer ?
#
loop_
_entity_poly.entity_id
_entity_poly.type
_entity_poly.pdbx_seq_one_letter_code
_entity_poly.pdbx_strand_id
1 'polypeptide(L)'
;AAYYLARLGAKVTIYEKRERLGGVVSAIIPNFRIDDSVIAKDAALLEKLGVKVLYNTEAPAVDVLKKEYDSVILAVGAYKRGELKLEGGEAQNALAFLEDYNRTNGKMAIGKNVVVIGGGNTAMDTARAAKRCDGVEHVYLVYRRTKRYMPADEHELVLAVEDGVEFRELLAPEKLENGQLICRVMKLGELDASGRAGIVETDETVAVPADRV
;
A
#
# COMPACT_ATOMS: atom_id res chain seq x y z
N ALA A 1 10.18 0.58 -20.22
CA ALA A 1 10.80 -0.23 -21.27
C ALA A 1 10.03 -0.11 -22.58
N ALA A 2 8.74 -0.49 -22.64
CA ALA A 2 7.93 -0.55 -23.87
C ALA A 2 7.94 0.74 -24.71
N TYR A 3 7.81 1.90 -24.06
CA TYR A 3 7.88 3.20 -24.73
C TYR A 3 9.18 3.40 -25.51
N TYR A 4 10.32 3.16 -24.88
CA TYR A 4 11.61 3.37 -25.54
C TYR A 4 11.88 2.32 -26.63
N LEU A 5 11.49 1.07 -26.39
CA LEU A 5 11.63 0.01 -27.41
C LEU A 5 10.82 0.30 -28.66
N ALA A 6 9.55 0.70 -28.49
CA ALA A 6 8.69 1.05 -29.62
C ALA A 6 9.24 2.25 -30.41
N ARG A 7 9.76 3.27 -29.74
CA ARG A 7 10.42 4.42 -30.39
C ARG A 7 11.69 4.05 -31.17
N LEU A 8 12.36 2.98 -30.76
CA LEU A 8 13.52 2.42 -31.47
C LEU A 8 13.14 1.46 -32.60
N GLY A 9 11.83 1.30 -32.88
CA GLY A 9 11.32 0.47 -33.96
C GLY A 9 11.09 -1.01 -33.60
N ALA A 10 11.23 -1.38 -32.33
CA ALA A 10 10.92 -2.74 -31.89
C ALA A 10 9.41 -2.99 -31.89
N LYS A 11 9.00 -4.20 -32.29
CA LYS A 11 7.62 -4.67 -32.11
C LYS A 11 7.44 -5.13 -30.67
N VAL A 12 6.62 -4.41 -29.90
CA VAL A 12 6.43 -4.67 -28.47
C VAL A 12 5.05 -5.24 -28.19
N THR A 13 4.99 -6.32 -27.41
CA THR A 13 3.75 -6.86 -26.85
C THR A 13 3.83 -6.82 -25.33
N ILE A 14 2.80 -6.30 -24.67
CA ILE A 14 2.63 -6.31 -23.23
C ILE A 14 1.53 -7.32 -22.88
N TYR A 15 1.84 -8.25 -21.97
CA TYR A 15 0.87 -9.12 -21.31
C TYR A 15 0.48 -8.48 -19.99
N GLU A 16 -0.76 -8.09 -19.83
CA GLU A 16 -1.29 -7.50 -18.60
C GLU A 16 -2.48 -8.32 -18.10
N LYS A 17 -2.34 -8.90 -16.90
CA LYS A 17 -3.39 -9.74 -16.32
C LYS A 17 -4.61 -8.97 -15.84
N ARG A 18 -4.48 -7.65 -15.65
CA ARG A 18 -5.57 -6.75 -15.26
C ARG A 18 -6.25 -6.14 -16.50
N GLU A 19 -7.36 -5.47 -16.26
CA GLU A 19 -8.14 -4.77 -17.29
C GLU A 19 -7.47 -3.48 -17.78
N ARG A 20 -6.45 -2.97 -17.06
CA ARG A 20 -5.75 -1.72 -17.38
C ARG A 20 -4.27 -1.79 -17.03
N LEU A 21 -3.46 -1.00 -17.72
CA LEU A 21 -2.04 -0.80 -17.41
C LEU A 21 -1.86 0.02 -16.12
N GLY A 22 -0.66 0.00 -15.58
CA GLY A 22 -0.24 0.80 -14.44
C GLY A 22 0.10 0.01 -13.19
N GLY A 23 -0.36 -1.26 -13.09
CA GLY A 23 -0.02 -2.14 -11.97
C GLY A 23 -0.34 -1.51 -10.61
N VAL A 24 0.66 -1.38 -9.73
CA VAL A 24 0.51 -0.75 -8.39
C VAL A 24 0.04 0.69 -8.50
N VAL A 25 0.55 1.45 -9.49
CA VAL A 25 0.20 2.87 -9.66
C VAL A 25 -1.28 3.06 -9.92
N SER A 26 -1.89 2.19 -10.72
CA SER A 26 -3.31 2.30 -11.05
C SER A 26 -4.25 1.57 -10.09
N ALA A 27 -3.76 0.52 -9.42
CA ALA A 27 -4.62 -0.33 -8.62
C ALA A 27 -4.51 -0.06 -7.11
N ILE A 28 -3.33 0.35 -6.63
CA ILE A 28 -3.01 0.42 -5.20
C ILE A 28 -2.78 1.85 -4.73
N ILE A 29 -1.98 2.66 -5.46
CA ILE A 29 -1.78 4.07 -5.08
C ILE A 29 -3.15 4.76 -5.13
N PRO A 30 -3.57 5.43 -4.03
CA PRO A 30 -4.89 6.04 -3.99
C PRO A 30 -5.11 7.08 -5.10
N ASN A 31 -6.30 7.10 -5.66
CA ASN A 31 -6.68 8.00 -6.75
C ASN A 31 -6.60 9.49 -6.39
N PHE A 32 -6.63 9.85 -5.10
CA PHE A 32 -6.40 11.22 -4.65
C PHE A 32 -4.92 11.65 -4.75
N ARG A 33 -3.98 10.72 -4.97
CA ARG A 33 -2.56 11.02 -5.22
C ARG A 33 -2.25 11.10 -6.71
N ILE A 34 -2.83 10.20 -7.48
CA ILE A 34 -2.65 10.13 -8.93
C ILE A 34 -4.02 9.89 -9.58
N ASP A 35 -4.43 10.83 -10.41
CA ASP A 35 -5.69 10.74 -11.14
C ASP A 35 -5.59 9.68 -12.26
N ASP A 36 -6.63 8.87 -12.40
CA ASP A 36 -6.72 7.81 -13.42
C ASP A 36 -6.52 8.34 -14.84
N SER A 37 -6.89 9.60 -15.11
CA SER A 37 -6.70 10.22 -16.44
C SER A 37 -5.24 10.38 -16.82
N VAL A 38 -4.35 10.56 -15.86
CA VAL A 38 -2.89 10.67 -16.10
C VAL A 38 -2.36 9.31 -16.55
N ILE A 39 -2.76 8.25 -15.86
CA ILE A 39 -2.36 6.87 -16.18
C ILE A 39 -2.91 6.46 -17.55
N ALA A 40 -4.18 6.81 -17.82
CA ALA A 40 -4.83 6.54 -19.11
C ALA A 40 -4.13 7.25 -20.28
N LYS A 41 -3.63 8.48 -20.10
CA LYS A 41 -2.85 9.20 -21.12
C LYS A 41 -1.55 8.48 -21.47
N ASP A 42 -0.83 7.98 -20.45
CA ASP A 42 0.40 7.23 -20.66
C ASP A 42 0.13 5.88 -21.35
N ALA A 43 -0.94 5.18 -20.96
CA ALA A 43 -1.36 3.95 -21.64
C ALA A 43 -1.70 4.20 -23.12
N ALA A 44 -2.50 5.23 -23.41
CA ALA A 44 -2.88 5.61 -24.78
C ALA A 44 -1.66 6.01 -25.63
N LEU A 45 -0.61 6.57 -25.02
CA LEU A 45 0.63 6.88 -25.72
C LEU A 45 1.33 5.61 -26.22
N LEU A 46 1.34 4.54 -25.42
CA LEU A 46 1.92 3.26 -25.83
C LEU A 46 1.17 2.67 -27.03
N GLU A 47 -0.15 2.70 -26.99
CA GLU A 47 -0.99 2.22 -28.12
C GLU A 47 -0.75 3.03 -29.39
N LYS A 48 -0.64 4.36 -29.31
CA LYS A 48 -0.29 5.24 -30.43
C LYS A 48 1.09 4.94 -31.02
N LEU A 49 2.02 4.44 -30.22
CA LEU A 49 3.34 3.99 -30.68
C LEU A 49 3.33 2.58 -31.29
N GLY A 50 2.16 1.95 -31.40
CA GLY A 50 2.00 0.62 -31.97
C GLY A 50 2.35 -0.52 -31.00
N VAL A 51 2.43 -0.26 -29.70
CA VAL A 51 2.60 -1.30 -28.68
C VAL A 51 1.31 -2.12 -28.59
N LYS A 52 1.40 -3.43 -28.78
CA LYS A 52 0.28 -4.35 -28.59
C LYS A 52 0.10 -4.63 -27.11
N VAL A 53 -1.06 -4.33 -26.54
CA VAL A 53 -1.38 -4.66 -25.15
C VAL A 53 -2.46 -5.74 -25.14
N LEU A 54 -2.18 -6.84 -24.42
CA LEU A 54 -3.10 -7.94 -24.18
C LEU A 54 -3.61 -7.82 -22.75
N TYR A 55 -4.73 -7.16 -22.57
CA TYR A 55 -5.40 -7.01 -21.28
C TYR A 55 -6.08 -8.32 -20.83
N ASN A 56 -6.33 -8.46 -19.54
CA ASN A 56 -6.95 -9.64 -18.91
C ASN A 56 -6.25 -10.94 -19.34
N THR A 57 -4.95 -10.85 -19.60
CA THR A 57 -4.16 -11.97 -20.16
C THR A 57 -2.96 -12.23 -19.29
N GLU A 58 -2.93 -13.41 -18.67
CA GLU A 58 -1.75 -13.89 -17.96
C GLU A 58 -0.67 -14.28 -18.96
N ALA A 59 0.56 -13.83 -18.68
CA ALA A 59 1.68 -14.13 -19.56
C ALA A 59 2.01 -15.63 -19.54
N PRO A 60 2.30 -16.25 -20.70
CA PRO A 60 2.85 -17.61 -20.74
C PRO A 60 4.17 -17.72 -19.96
N ALA A 61 4.58 -18.93 -19.66
CA ALA A 61 5.87 -19.18 -19.03
C ALA A 61 7.03 -18.55 -19.85
N VAL A 62 8.05 -18.07 -19.16
CA VAL A 62 9.18 -17.36 -19.80
C VAL A 62 9.84 -18.18 -20.91
N ASP A 63 9.96 -19.51 -20.72
CA ASP A 63 10.56 -20.39 -21.71
C ASP A 63 9.73 -20.54 -22.99
N VAL A 64 8.42 -20.34 -22.92
CA VAL A 64 7.52 -20.27 -24.08
C VAL A 64 7.74 -18.92 -24.78
N LEU A 65 7.71 -17.81 -24.02
CA LEU A 65 7.92 -16.49 -24.58
C LEU A 65 9.27 -16.33 -25.28
N LYS A 66 10.34 -16.92 -24.75
CA LYS A 66 11.68 -16.90 -25.36
C LYS A 66 11.75 -17.61 -26.72
N LYS A 67 10.78 -18.44 -27.07
CA LYS A 67 10.70 -19.07 -28.40
C LYS A 67 9.99 -18.19 -29.44
N GLU A 68 9.18 -17.24 -28.97
CA GLU A 68 8.34 -16.39 -29.82
C GLU A 68 8.88 -14.96 -29.96
N TYR A 69 9.69 -14.52 -29.00
CA TYR A 69 10.22 -13.16 -28.91
C TYR A 69 11.75 -13.13 -28.80
N ASP A 70 12.39 -12.18 -29.44
CA ASP A 70 13.85 -11.97 -29.38
C ASP A 70 14.31 -11.62 -27.96
N SER A 71 13.45 -10.97 -27.18
CA SER A 71 13.73 -10.57 -25.80
C SER A 71 12.47 -10.54 -24.95
N VAL A 72 12.60 -10.94 -23.68
CA VAL A 72 11.52 -10.91 -22.68
C VAL A 72 11.93 -10.05 -21.51
N ILE A 73 11.11 -9.07 -21.16
CA ILE A 73 11.32 -8.18 -20.02
C ILE A 73 10.28 -8.51 -18.93
N LEU A 74 10.76 -8.94 -17.77
CA LEU A 74 9.91 -9.19 -16.61
C LEU A 74 9.69 -7.89 -15.83
N ALA A 75 8.48 -7.38 -15.84
CA ALA A 75 8.06 -6.18 -15.15
C ALA A 75 6.82 -6.44 -14.27
N VAL A 76 6.80 -7.60 -13.61
CA VAL A 76 5.64 -8.13 -12.86
C VAL A 76 5.39 -7.48 -11.50
N GLY A 77 6.30 -6.60 -11.05
CA GLY A 77 6.21 -5.95 -9.74
C GLY A 77 6.52 -6.87 -8.56
N ALA A 78 6.26 -6.38 -7.35
CA ALA A 78 6.54 -7.09 -6.09
C ALA A 78 5.28 -7.08 -5.21
N TYR A 79 4.36 -7.99 -5.49
CA TYR A 79 3.04 -8.06 -4.83
C TYR A 79 2.99 -8.98 -3.61
N LYS A 80 4.14 -9.45 -3.10
CA LYS A 80 4.13 -10.32 -1.92
C LYS A 80 3.56 -9.55 -0.73
N ARG A 81 2.39 -9.96 -0.29
CA ARG A 81 1.68 -9.36 0.84
C ARG A 81 2.31 -9.86 2.15
N GLY A 82 2.61 -8.92 3.06
CA GLY A 82 2.90 -9.26 4.44
C GLY A 82 1.60 -9.59 5.18
N GLU A 83 1.68 -10.48 6.15
CA GLU A 83 0.58 -10.80 7.06
C GLU A 83 0.97 -10.38 8.46
N LEU A 84 0.06 -9.72 9.15
CA LEU A 84 0.16 -9.46 10.58
C LEU A 84 -0.84 -10.37 11.29
N LYS A 85 -0.32 -11.26 12.11
CA LYS A 85 -1.16 -12.11 12.98
C LYS A 85 -1.42 -11.37 14.28
N LEU A 86 -2.68 -11.20 14.61
CA LEU A 86 -3.14 -10.63 15.87
C LEU A 86 -3.91 -11.71 16.63
N GLU A 87 -3.69 -11.80 17.93
CA GLU A 87 -4.54 -12.61 18.78
C GLU A 87 -5.96 -12.00 18.82
N GLY A 88 -6.99 -12.84 18.77
CA GLY A 88 -8.38 -12.40 18.86
C GLY A 88 -8.99 -11.80 17.59
N GLY A 89 -8.25 -11.73 16.48
CA GLY A 89 -8.79 -11.21 15.23
C GLY A 89 -7.78 -11.16 14.08
N GLU A 90 -8.20 -10.57 12.98
CA GLU A 90 -7.39 -10.46 11.77
C GLU A 90 -7.15 -8.99 11.39
N ALA A 91 -5.95 -8.69 10.94
CA ALA A 91 -5.65 -7.43 10.29
C ALA A 91 -5.83 -7.56 8.78
N GLN A 92 -6.57 -6.63 8.18
CA GLN A 92 -6.72 -6.57 6.74
C GLN A 92 -5.40 -6.15 6.10
N ASN A 93 -5.04 -6.80 5.01
CA ASN A 93 -3.85 -6.39 4.26
C ASN A 93 -4.04 -5.02 3.61
N ALA A 94 -3.13 -4.08 3.85
CA ALA A 94 -3.18 -2.70 3.37
C ALA A 94 -3.29 -2.60 1.84
N LEU A 95 -2.59 -3.46 1.08
CA LEU A 95 -2.66 -3.42 -0.39
C LEU A 95 -4.04 -3.87 -0.90
N ALA A 96 -4.66 -4.87 -0.23
CA ALA A 96 -6.02 -5.30 -0.56
C ALA A 96 -7.04 -4.19 -0.24
N PHE A 97 -6.88 -3.53 0.91
CA PHE A 97 -7.71 -2.39 1.27
C PHE A 97 -7.62 -1.25 0.27
N LEU A 98 -6.40 -0.87 -0.14
CA LEU A 98 -6.18 0.22 -1.10
C LEU A 98 -6.72 -0.13 -2.50
N GLU A 99 -6.64 -1.38 -2.92
CA GLU A 99 -7.26 -1.86 -4.15
C GLU A 99 -8.79 -1.73 -4.11
N ASP A 100 -9.41 -2.12 -2.99
CA ASP A 100 -10.85 -1.95 -2.77
C ASP A 100 -11.24 -0.47 -2.70
N TYR A 101 -10.44 0.35 -2.03
CA TYR A 101 -10.63 1.80 -1.96
C TYR A 101 -10.68 2.43 -3.35
N ASN A 102 -9.70 2.14 -4.21
CA ASN A 102 -9.67 2.67 -5.57
C ASN A 102 -10.86 2.17 -6.40
N ARG A 103 -11.20 0.87 -6.30
CA ARG A 103 -12.33 0.27 -7.03
C ARG A 103 -13.66 0.88 -6.64
N THR A 104 -13.85 1.24 -5.38
CA THR A 104 -15.10 1.80 -4.86
C THR A 104 -15.09 3.33 -4.78
N ASN A 105 -13.94 3.95 -5.05
CA ASN A 105 -13.70 5.38 -4.81
C ASN A 105 -14.03 5.80 -3.36
N GLY A 106 -13.64 4.96 -2.41
CA GLY A 106 -13.87 5.17 -0.97
C GLY A 106 -15.31 4.91 -0.50
N LYS A 107 -16.24 4.57 -1.39
CA LYS A 107 -17.64 4.24 -1.02
C LYS A 107 -17.74 2.86 -0.39
N MET A 108 -17.20 2.74 0.81
CA MET A 108 -17.17 1.49 1.58
C MET A 108 -17.29 1.81 3.08
N ALA A 109 -18.16 1.09 3.76
CA ALA A 109 -18.30 1.18 5.20
C ALA A 109 -17.27 0.26 5.89
N ILE A 110 -16.36 0.85 6.65
CA ILE A 110 -15.28 0.12 7.34
C ILE A 110 -15.30 0.30 8.86
N GLY A 111 -16.39 0.87 9.40
CA GLY A 111 -16.55 1.22 10.81
C GLY A 111 -16.22 2.69 11.07
N LYS A 112 -16.35 3.12 12.31
CA LYS A 112 -16.09 4.51 12.75
C LYS A 112 -14.64 4.71 13.18
N ASN A 113 -14.06 3.67 13.80
CA ASN A 113 -12.71 3.69 14.35
C ASN A 113 -11.82 2.70 13.57
N VAL A 114 -10.89 3.23 12.83
CA VAL A 114 -9.98 2.43 12.00
C VAL A 114 -8.57 2.54 12.54
N VAL A 115 -7.91 1.41 12.72
CA VAL A 115 -6.50 1.39 13.12
C VAL A 115 -5.63 0.93 11.96
N VAL A 116 -4.63 1.73 11.62
CA VAL A 116 -3.61 1.38 10.62
C VAL A 116 -2.28 1.12 11.34
N ILE A 117 -1.69 -0.03 11.07
CA ILE A 117 -0.44 -0.44 11.71
C ILE A 117 0.72 -0.30 10.72
N GLY A 118 1.68 0.53 11.05
CA GLY A 118 2.88 0.68 10.23
C GLY A 118 3.45 2.08 10.20
N GLY A 119 4.62 2.22 9.59
CA GLY A 119 5.33 3.50 9.50
C GLY A 119 5.94 3.76 8.12
N GLY A 120 5.51 3.03 7.09
CA GLY A 120 5.94 3.24 5.70
C GLY A 120 4.91 4.03 4.87
N ASN A 121 5.28 4.45 3.66
CA ASN A 121 4.39 5.21 2.77
C ASN A 121 3.05 4.50 2.52
N THR A 122 3.05 3.16 2.43
CA THR A 122 1.80 2.39 2.31
C THR A 122 0.86 2.59 3.50
N ALA A 123 1.39 2.69 4.73
CA ALA A 123 0.58 2.96 5.92
C ALA A 123 0.00 4.38 5.90
N MET A 124 0.77 5.37 5.39
CA MET A 124 0.27 6.74 5.20
C MET A 124 -0.87 6.76 4.19
N ASP A 125 -0.69 6.13 3.04
CA ASP A 125 -1.73 6.02 2.01
C ASP A 125 -2.98 5.31 2.56
N THR A 126 -2.79 4.22 3.31
CA THR A 126 -3.90 3.46 3.91
C THR A 126 -4.68 4.30 4.91
N ALA A 127 -3.99 5.02 5.80
CA ALA A 127 -4.63 5.87 6.80
C ALA A 127 -5.41 7.02 6.16
N ARG A 128 -4.83 7.68 5.17
CA ARG A 128 -5.47 8.77 4.41
C ARG A 128 -6.66 8.26 3.60
N ALA A 129 -6.55 7.08 2.99
CA ALA A 129 -7.66 6.44 2.29
C ALA A 129 -8.78 6.04 3.26
N ALA A 130 -8.46 5.44 4.40
CA ALA A 130 -9.43 5.09 5.43
C ALA A 130 -10.22 6.32 5.92
N LYS A 131 -9.53 7.46 6.13
CA LYS A 131 -10.18 8.71 6.55
C LYS A 131 -11.20 9.25 5.54
N ARG A 132 -11.08 8.84 4.27
CA ARG A 132 -12.00 9.22 3.18
C ARG A 132 -13.12 8.22 2.94
N CYS A 133 -13.16 7.11 3.67
CA CYS A 133 -14.24 6.14 3.57
C CYS A 133 -15.49 6.61 4.30
N ASP A 134 -16.65 6.11 3.86
CA ASP A 134 -17.95 6.49 4.40
C ASP A 134 -18.10 6.13 5.89
N GLY A 135 -18.48 7.12 6.70
CA GLY A 135 -18.80 6.94 8.11
C GLY A 135 -17.60 6.79 9.06
N VAL A 136 -16.37 6.94 8.58
CA VAL A 136 -15.17 6.91 9.42
C VAL A 136 -15.04 8.22 10.19
N GLU A 137 -15.00 8.10 11.51
CA GLU A 137 -14.84 9.24 12.43
C GLU A 137 -13.37 9.40 12.85
N HIS A 138 -12.72 8.29 13.24
CA HIS A 138 -11.35 8.27 13.74
C HIS A 138 -10.48 7.30 12.95
N VAL A 139 -9.27 7.73 12.64
CA VAL A 139 -8.21 6.87 12.07
C VAL A 139 -6.97 7.01 12.94
N TYR A 140 -6.54 5.91 13.54
CA TYR A 140 -5.35 5.83 14.37
C TYR A 140 -4.22 5.16 13.59
N LEU A 141 -3.11 5.87 13.43
CA LEU A 141 -1.89 5.32 12.83
C LEU A 141 -0.94 4.89 13.95
N VAL A 142 -0.83 3.59 14.15
CA VAL A 142 -0.05 2.97 15.23
C VAL A 142 1.33 2.58 14.72
N TYR A 143 2.37 3.05 15.40
CA TYR A 143 3.75 2.74 15.05
C TYR A 143 4.60 2.41 16.28
N ARG A 144 5.36 1.31 16.20
CA ARG A 144 6.15 0.80 17.34
C ARG A 144 7.42 1.57 17.70
N ARG A 145 7.82 2.56 16.88
CA ARG A 145 8.92 3.50 17.16
C ARG A 145 8.39 4.92 17.15
N THR A 146 9.29 5.89 17.25
CA THR A 146 8.94 7.29 17.06
C THR A 146 8.99 7.68 15.58
N LYS A 147 8.38 8.81 15.22
CA LYS A 147 8.39 9.38 13.87
C LYS A 147 9.79 9.48 13.27
N ARG A 148 10.82 9.75 14.09
CA ARG A 148 12.22 9.84 13.66
C ARG A 148 12.72 8.59 12.93
N TYR A 149 12.19 7.42 13.26
CA TYR A 149 12.61 6.13 12.72
C TYR A 149 11.62 5.53 11.71
N MET A 150 10.67 6.33 11.24
CA MET A 150 9.75 5.91 10.21
C MET A 150 10.47 5.78 8.87
N PRO A 151 10.20 4.73 8.09
CA PRO A 151 10.69 4.61 6.72
C PRO A 151 9.89 5.44 5.73
N ALA A 152 8.73 6.01 6.13
CA ALA A 152 7.96 6.92 5.31
C ALA A 152 8.68 8.26 5.15
N ASP A 153 8.39 8.95 4.06
CA ASP A 153 8.77 10.35 3.89
C ASP A 153 8.09 11.21 4.98
N GLU A 154 8.81 12.16 5.57
CA GLU A 154 8.28 12.99 6.65
C GLU A 154 7.05 13.79 6.19
N HIS A 155 7.03 14.25 4.95
CA HIS A 155 5.91 14.99 4.38
C HIS A 155 4.64 14.14 4.29
N GLU A 156 4.75 12.84 4.09
CA GLU A 156 3.61 11.92 4.05
C GLU A 156 2.90 11.82 5.42
N LEU A 157 3.66 11.84 6.51
CA LEU A 157 3.08 11.90 7.84
C LEU A 157 2.36 13.22 8.09
N VAL A 158 2.97 14.35 7.66
CA VAL A 158 2.33 15.66 7.77
C VAL A 158 0.99 15.66 7.06
N LEU A 159 0.93 15.21 5.82
CA LEU A 159 -0.32 15.12 5.06
C LEU A 159 -1.36 14.19 5.71
N ALA A 160 -0.93 13.09 6.34
CA ALA A 160 -1.84 12.20 7.05
C ALA A 160 -2.46 12.89 8.28
N VAL A 161 -1.66 13.63 9.05
CA VAL A 161 -2.13 14.40 10.21
C VAL A 161 -3.05 15.55 9.78
N GLU A 162 -2.74 16.26 8.70
CA GLU A 162 -3.60 17.29 8.11
C GLU A 162 -4.95 16.73 7.66
N ASP A 163 -4.99 15.51 7.14
CA ASP A 163 -6.22 14.78 6.81
C ASP A 163 -7.01 14.33 8.06
N GLY A 164 -6.49 14.55 9.27
CA GLY A 164 -7.13 14.20 10.54
C GLY A 164 -6.83 12.78 11.02
N VAL A 165 -5.71 12.18 10.60
CA VAL A 165 -5.21 10.91 11.16
C VAL A 165 -4.49 11.17 12.49
N GLU A 166 -4.83 10.39 13.50
CA GLU A 166 -4.20 10.44 14.83
C GLU A 166 -2.97 9.54 14.87
N PHE A 167 -1.79 10.13 14.89
CA PHE A 167 -0.54 9.36 14.98
C PHE A 167 -0.25 8.96 16.43
N ARG A 168 -0.04 7.67 16.65
CA ARG A 168 0.26 7.02 17.92
C ARG A 168 1.58 6.30 17.83
N GLU A 169 2.64 6.90 18.34
CA GLU A 169 3.98 6.30 18.36
C GLU A 169 4.23 5.48 19.63
N LEU A 170 5.28 4.64 19.58
CA LEU A 170 5.69 3.74 20.65
C LEU A 170 4.61 2.74 21.08
N LEU A 171 3.80 2.29 20.13
CA LEU A 171 2.77 1.28 20.36
C LEU A 171 2.99 0.09 19.39
N ALA A 172 3.09 -1.11 19.96
CA ALA A 172 3.13 -2.37 19.20
C ALA A 172 1.82 -3.13 19.37
N PRO A 173 1.16 -3.55 18.29
CA PRO A 173 -0.11 -4.27 18.38
C PRO A 173 0.10 -5.66 18.97
N GLU A 174 -0.78 -6.08 19.88
CA GLU A 174 -0.77 -7.42 20.49
C GLU A 174 -2.01 -8.23 20.14
N LYS A 175 -3.18 -7.72 20.49
CA LYS A 175 -4.45 -8.46 20.30
C LYS A 175 -5.62 -7.54 20.02
N LEU A 176 -6.65 -8.14 19.42
CA LEU A 176 -7.98 -7.54 19.28
C LEU A 176 -8.91 -8.09 20.35
N GLU A 177 -9.53 -7.22 21.13
CA GLU A 177 -10.42 -7.60 22.20
C GLU A 177 -11.52 -6.55 22.38
N ASN A 178 -12.80 -6.98 22.42
CA ASN A 178 -13.95 -6.12 22.69
C ASN A 178 -14.02 -4.83 21.81
N GLY A 179 -13.70 -4.92 20.52
CA GLY A 179 -13.70 -3.77 19.61
C GLY A 179 -12.54 -2.79 19.86
N GLN A 180 -11.45 -3.26 20.43
CA GLN A 180 -10.25 -2.48 20.69
C GLN A 180 -9.01 -3.24 20.27
N LEU A 181 -8.03 -2.52 19.72
CA LEU A 181 -6.67 -3.01 19.54
C LEU A 181 -5.87 -2.74 20.82
N ILE A 182 -5.48 -3.79 21.50
CA ILE A 182 -4.56 -3.69 22.64
C ILE A 182 -3.15 -3.61 22.11
N CYS A 183 -2.45 -2.56 22.50
CA CYS A 183 -1.07 -2.30 22.09
C CYS A 183 -0.15 -2.28 23.30
N ARG A 184 1.01 -2.91 23.19
CA ARG A 184 2.13 -2.79 24.14
C ARG A 184 2.79 -1.42 23.99
N VAL A 185 3.00 -0.75 25.10
CA VAL A 185 3.82 0.48 25.13
C VAL A 185 5.29 0.11 24.96
N MET A 186 5.96 0.77 24.06
CA MET A 186 7.36 0.51 23.72
C MET A 186 8.26 1.64 24.22
N LYS A 187 9.53 1.32 24.44
CA LYS A 187 10.62 2.29 24.64
C LYS A 187 11.65 2.12 23.55
N LEU A 188 12.35 3.20 23.20
CA LEU A 188 13.50 3.11 22.33
C LEU A 188 14.66 2.44 23.05
N GLY A 189 15.26 1.45 22.42
CA GLY A 189 16.47 0.77 22.88
C GLY A 189 17.73 1.35 22.21
N GLU A 190 18.82 0.60 22.26
CA GLU A 190 20.09 0.96 21.63
C GLU A 190 19.97 1.08 20.11
N LEU A 191 20.87 1.87 19.52
CA LEU A 191 20.94 2.01 18.06
C LEU A 191 21.62 0.77 17.45
N ASP A 192 21.04 0.26 16.38
CA ASP A 192 21.69 -0.77 15.55
C ASP A 192 22.79 -0.17 14.65
N ALA A 193 23.50 -1.03 13.91
CA ALA A 193 24.57 -0.62 13.01
C ALA A 193 24.13 0.33 11.89
N SER A 194 22.83 0.41 11.61
CA SER A 194 22.23 1.36 10.65
C SER A 194 21.82 2.70 11.27
N GLY A 195 22.03 2.87 12.58
CA GLY A 195 21.61 4.05 13.34
C GLY A 195 20.12 4.06 13.69
N ARG A 196 19.42 2.95 13.53
CA ARG A 196 18.01 2.81 13.86
C ARG A 196 17.86 2.29 15.31
N ALA A 197 17.04 2.97 16.10
CA ALA A 197 16.79 2.53 17.48
C ALA A 197 16.06 1.18 17.50
N GLY A 198 16.56 0.27 18.33
CA GLY A 198 15.85 -0.91 18.77
C GLY A 198 14.56 -0.54 19.49
N ILE A 199 13.77 -1.52 19.87
CA ILE A 199 12.57 -1.33 20.69
C ILE A 199 12.62 -2.29 21.89
N VAL A 200 12.15 -1.80 23.02
CA VAL A 200 12.05 -2.55 24.27
C VAL A 200 10.60 -2.50 24.74
N GLU A 201 10.03 -3.64 25.03
CA GLU A 201 8.68 -3.75 25.59
C GLU A 201 8.64 -3.25 27.02
N THR A 202 7.55 -2.62 27.39
CA THR A 202 7.23 -2.28 28.78
C THR A 202 6.12 -3.20 29.31
N ASP A 203 5.81 -3.11 30.59
CA ASP A 203 4.67 -3.84 31.17
C ASP A 203 3.33 -3.13 30.93
N GLU A 204 3.34 -1.95 30.32
CA GLU A 204 2.15 -1.13 30.09
C GLU A 204 1.49 -1.48 28.75
N THR A 205 0.16 -1.44 28.74
CA THR A 205 -0.65 -1.59 27.53
C THR A 205 -1.63 -0.44 27.39
N VAL A 206 -1.99 -0.12 26.14
CA VAL A 206 -2.97 0.91 25.78
C VAL A 206 -4.00 0.27 24.85
N ALA A 207 -5.27 0.55 25.11
CA ALA A 207 -6.37 0.16 24.24
C ALA A 207 -6.69 1.28 23.24
N VAL A 208 -6.79 0.94 21.98
CA VAL A 208 -7.18 1.85 20.88
C VAL A 208 -8.48 1.35 20.28
N PRO A 209 -9.55 2.17 20.20
CA PRO A 209 -10.81 1.77 19.57
C PRO A 209 -10.57 1.28 18.13
N ALA A 210 -11.14 0.13 17.76
CA ALA A 210 -10.88 -0.51 16.47
C ALA A 210 -12.09 -1.31 15.99
N ASP A 211 -12.85 -0.74 15.07
CA ASP A 211 -13.86 -1.46 14.31
C ASP A 211 -13.21 -2.23 13.14
N ARG A 212 -12.05 -1.72 12.69
CA ARG A 212 -11.24 -2.32 11.61
C ARG A 212 -9.73 -2.10 11.89
N VAL A 213 -8.95 -3.14 11.61
CA VAL A 213 -7.48 -3.08 11.62
C VAL A 213 -6.95 -3.55 10.29
#